data_7dd79eed51781234e38415ff33d8df8a
#
_entry.id   7dd79eed51781234e38415ff33d8df8a
#
_cell.length_a   1.000
_cell.length_b   1.000
_cell.length_c   1.000
_cell.angle_alpha   90.00
_cell.angle_beta   90.00
_cell.angle_gamma   90.00
#
_symmetry.space_group_name_H-M   'P 1'
#
loop_
_entity.id
_entity.type
_entity.pdbx_description
1 polymer ?
#
loop_
_entity_poly.entity_id
_entity_poly.type
_entity_poly.pdbx_seq_one_letter_code
_entity_poly.pdbx_strand_id
1 'polypeptide(L)'
;MKKILALTLGVAGAGAAAAYLVTDRDTPSSVIASAAAQEAEPVTIWRAPGCGCCDAYAEYLRNNGFKVEVIDDHNFEDRSVEAGVPDRGIGCHLAMIGGYVVSGLVPSEIIERLLEERPEITGITLPGMPANAPGMAAEKSGTLRVYSFGPDGVGVYSDE
;
A
#
# COMPACT_ATOMS: atom_id res chain seq x y z
N MET A 1 63.77 25.37 -21.28
CA MET A 1 64.42 25.98 -22.43
C MET A 1 63.40 26.45 -23.44
N LYS A 2 63.53 27.73 -23.87
CA LYS A 2 62.91 28.43 -25.01
C LYS A 2 61.40 28.62 -24.92
N LYS A 3 60.83 29.77 -24.55
CA LYS A 3 60.76 31.12 -25.16
C LYS A 3 60.26 31.05 -26.64
N ILE A 4 59.13 31.70 -26.87
CA ILE A 4 58.88 32.80 -27.87
C ILE A 4 57.35 33.04 -27.81
N LEU A 5 56.79 34.08 -27.39
CA LEU A 5 56.60 35.48 -27.65
C LEU A 5 56.27 35.78 -29.16
N ALA A 6 55.05 36.17 -29.45
CA ALA A 6 54.64 37.09 -30.50
C ALA A 6 53.23 37.60 -30.29
N LEU A 7 53.08 38.69 -30.12
CA LEU A 7 52.43 39.97 -30.23
C LEU A 7 51.99 40.28 -31.66
N THR A 8 50.71 40.72 -31.85
CA THR A 8 50.22 41.77 -32.76
C THR A 8 48.72 41.98 -32.56
N LEU A 9 48.36 43.15 -32.05
CA LEU A 9 47.70 44.31 -32.68
C LEU A 9 46.51 44.04 -33.60
N GLY A 10 45.31 44.32 -33.16
CA GLY A 10 44.51 45.52 -33.32
C GLY A 10 43.69 45.56 -34.61
N VAL A 11 42.40 45.70 -34.44
CA VAL A 11 41.56 46.66 -35.23
C VAL A 11 40.25 46.91 -34.51
N ALA A 12 39.94 48.16 -34.33
CA ALA A 12 38.64 48.66 -33.84
C ALA A 12 37.59 48.57 -34.95
N GLY A 13 36.38 48.10 -34.58
CA GLY A 13 35.19 48.13 -35.43
C GLY A 13 33.97 48.44 -34.57
N ALA A 14 33.51 49.69 -34.67
CA ALA A 14 32.26 50.14 -34.10
C ALA A 14 31.10 49.52 -34.87
N GLY A 15 30.14 48.90 -34.23
CA GLY A 15 28.98 48.34 -34.85
C GLY A 15 27.84 48.11 -33.87
N ALA A 16 26.93 49.07 -33.84
CA ALA A 16 25.51 48.99 -33.47
C ALA A 16 25.02 48.00 -32.39
N ALA A 17 24.60 48.58 -31.29
CA ALA A 17 23.75 47.97 -30.30
C ALA A 17 22.41 47.50 -30.93
N ALA A 18 22.17 46.22 -30.99
CA ALA A 18 20.85 45.62 -31.10
C ALA A 18 20.51 45.03 -29.74
N ALA A 19 19.67 45.76 -29.00
CA ALA A 19 19.08 45.27 -27.77
C ALA A 19 18.09 44.16 -28.13
N TYR A 20 18.51 42.89 -27.95
CA TYR A 20 17.58 41.77 -27.89
C TYR A 20 17.00 41.77 -26.49
N LEU A 21 15.76 42.30 -26.38
CA LEU A 21 14.88 42.04 -25.27
C LEU A 21 14.52 40.55 -25.32
N VAL A 22 15.29 39.73 -24.65
CA VAL A 22 14.85 38.39 -24.28
C VAL A 22 13.81 38.58 -23.18
N THR A 23 12.56 38.59 -23.59
CA THR A 23 11.48 38.39 -22.62
C THR A 23 11.53 36.95 -22.19
N ASP A 24 12.19 36.68 -21.04
CA ASP A 24 11.99 35.47 -20.28
C ASP A 24 10.51 35.40 -19.93
N ARG A 25 9.78 34.67 -20.75
CA ARG A 25 8.52 34.12 -20.32
C ARG A 25 8.82 32.95 -19.41
N ASP A 26 8.98 33.24 -18.14
CA ASP A 26 8.76 32.27 -17.07
C ASP A 26 7.34 31.74 -17.26
N THR A 27 7.24 30.70 -18.03
CA THR A 27 6.07 29.85 -18.01
C THR A 27 6.18 29.05 -16.71
N PRO A 28 5.33 29.31 -15.71
CA PRO A 28 5.27 28.39 -14.59
C PRO A 28 4.85 27.05 -15.19
N SER A 29 5.78 26.11 -15.25
CA SER A 29 5.48 24.71 -15.48
C SER A 29 4.50 24.32 -14.38
N SER A 30 3.21 24.42 -14.69
CA SER A 30 2.17 23.74 -13.95
C SER A 30 2.51 22.25 -13.99
N VAL A 31 3.26 21.78 -13.02
CA VAL A 31 3.26 20.39 -12.60
C VAL A 31 1.85 20.14 -12.08
N ILE A 32 0.95 19.87 -13.03
CA ILE A 32 -0.27 19.16 -12.70
C ILE A 32 0.24 17.80 -12.26
N ALA A 33 0.54 17.67 -10.96
CA ALA A 33 0.57 16.37 -10.32
C ALA A 33 -0.82 15.81 -10.59
N SER A 34 -0.93 14.97 -11.62
CA SER A 34 -2.06 14.11 -11.82
C SER A 34 -2.14 13.30 -10.53
N ALA A 35 -3.01 13.72 -9.60
CA ALA A 35 -3.53 12.83 -8.60
C ALA A 35 -4.27 11.78 -9.41
N ALA A 36 -3.54 10.73 -9.84
CA ALA A 36 -4.15 9.50 -10.24
C ALA A 36 -5.07 9.16 -9.07
N ALA A 37 -6.37 9.20 -9.31
CA ALA A 37 -7.33 8.71 -8.35
C ALA A 37 -6.84 7.30 -7.99
N GLN A 38 -6.36 7.15 -6.77
CA GLN A 38 -5.85 5.88 -6.29
C GLN A 38 -7.05 4.96 -6.31
N GLU A 39 -7.12 4.08 -7.33
CA GLU A 39 -8.21 3.11 -7.40
C GLU A 39 -8.17 2.30 -6.13
N ALA A 40 -9.33 2.26 -5.44
CA ALA A 40 -9.46 1.52 -4.20
C ALA A 40 -9.01 0.07 -4.39
N GLU A 41 -8.07 -0.40 -3.56
CA GLU A 41 -7.53 -1.76 -3.66
C GLU A 41 -8.66 -2.79 -3.55
N PRO A 42 -8.78 -3.72 -4.50
CA PRO A 42 -9.82 -4.73 -4.48
C PRO A 42 -9.54 -5.78 -3.40
N VAL A 43 -10.58 -6.08 -2.64
CA VAL A 43 -10.58 -7.08 -1.56
C VAL A 43 -11.69 -8.07 -1.81
N THR A 44 -11.38 -9.36 -1.82
CA THR A 44 -12.38 -10.43 -1.82
C THR A 44 -12.34 -11.16 -0.49
N ILE A 45 -13.47 -11.23 0.20
CA ILE A 45 -13.63 -11.90 1.50
C ILE A 45 -14.50 -13.14 1.33
N TRP A 46 -14.00 -14.31 1.71
CA TRP A 46 -14.77 -15.55 1.87
C TRP A 46 -15.04 -15.77 3.34
N ARG A 47 -16.32 -15.96 3.68
CA ARG A 47 -16.73 -16.11 5.07
C ARG A 47 -17.89 -17.09 5.21
N ALA A 48 -18.10 -17.67 6.40
CA ALA A 48 -19.29 -18.47 6.67
C ALA A 48 -20.56 -17.63 6.51
N PRO A 49 -21.64 -18.17 5.92
CA PRO A 49 -22.91 -17.46 5.82
C PRO A 49 -23.42 -16.99 7.19
N GLY A 50 -23.85 -15.73 7.27
CA GLY A 50 -24.36 -15.12 8.51
C GLY A 50 -23.29 -14.69 9.52
N CYS A 51 -22.04 -14.60 9.11
CA CYS A 51 -20.94 -14.09 9.95
C CYS A 51 -21.07 -12.57 10.15
N GLY A 52 -21.71 -12.12 11.22
CA GLY A 52 -21.96 -10.69 11.48
C GLY A 52 -20.70 -9.87 11.70
N CYS A 53 -19.66 -10.42 12.35
CA CYS A 53 -18.38 -9.72 12.49
C CYS A 53 -17.65 -9.56 11.15
N CYS A 54 -17.84 -10.49 10.21
CA CYS A 54 -17.27 -10.39 8.88
C CYS A 54 -17.96 -9.31 8.04
N ASP A 55 -19.28 -9.16 8.19
CA ASP A 55 -20.03 -8.07 7.54
C ASP A 55 -19.62 -6.71 8.08
N ALA A 56 -19.48 -6.59 9.41
CA ALA A 56 -18.99 -5.37 10.05
C ALA A 56 -17.54 -5.05 9.64
N TYR A 57 -16.71 -6.05 9.49
CA TYR A 57 -15.33 -5.89 9.02
C TYR A 57 -15.27 -5.45 7.54
N ALA A 58 -16.11 -6.02 6.68
CA ALA A 58 -16.21 -5.60 5.30
C ALA A 58 -16.61 -4.12 5.18
N GLU A 59 -17.53 -3.66 6.03
CA GLU A 59 -17.92 -2.26 6.10
C GLU A 59 -16.79 -1.37 6.63
N TYR A 60 -16.08 -1.82 7.67
CA TYR A 60 -14.88 -1.15 8.17
C TYR A 60 -13.83 -0.96 7.06
N LEU A 61 -13.53 -1.98 6.26
CA LEU A 61 -12.57 -1.87 5.16
C LEU A 61 -13.07 -0.89 4.07
N ARG A 62 -14.37 -0.91 3.73
CA ARG A 62 -14.94 0.05 2.77
C ARG A 62 -14.79 1.48 3.25
N ASN A 63 -15.01 1.74 4.54
CA ASN A 63 -14.87 3.05 5.16
C ASN A 63 -13.39 3.51 5.22
N ASN A 64 -12.44 2.57 5.12
CA ASN A 64 -11.00 2.81 5.01
C ASN A 64 -10.47 2.75 3.56
N GLY A 65 -11.35 2.89 2.55
CA GLY A 65 -10.95 3.10 1.17
C GLY A 65 -10.73 1.83 0.34
N PHE A 66 -11.06 0.64 0.85
CA PHE A 66 -10.97 -0.61 0.09
C PHE A 66 -12.26 -0.89 -0.69
N LYS A 67 -12.13 -1.53 -1.85
CA LYS A 67 -13.27 -2.01 -2.63
C LYS A 67 -13.56 -3.47 -2.28
N VAL A 68 -14.54 -3.72 -1.40
CA VAL A 68 -14.76 -5.05 -0.80
C VAL A 68 -15.91 -5.79 -1.46
N GLU A 69 -15.64 -7.01 -1.92
CA GLU A 69 -16.61 -8.05 -2.27
C GLU A 69 -16.65 -9.10 -1.16
N VAL A 70 -17.85 -9.54 -0.78
CA VAL A 70 -18.04 -10.59 0.23
C VAL A 70 -18.73 -11.78 -0.42
N ILE A 71 -18.18 -12.96 -0.22
CA ILE A 71 -18.64 -14.23 -0.77
C ILE A 71 -18.98 -15.17 0.39
N ASP A 72 -20.23 -15.69 0.40
CA ASP A 72 -20.61 -16.77 1.30
C ASP A 72 -19.92 -18.06 0.88
N ASP A 73 -19.13 -18.63 1.77
CA ASP A 73 -18.40 -19.87 1.54
C ASP A 73 -18.44 -20.76 2.78
N HIS A 74 -19.17 -21.86 2.67
CA HIS A 74 -19.26 -22.86 3.74
C HIS A 74 -17.93 -23.58 4.02
N ASN A 75 -16.97 -23.48 3.08
CA ASN A 75 -15.68 -24.15 3.13
C ASN A 75 -14.52 -23.15 3.28
N PHE A 76 -14.78 -21.94 3.81
CA PHE A 76 -13.75 -20.90 3.92
C PHE A 76 -12.54 -21.33 4.77
N GLU A 77 -12.74 -22.25 5.73
CA GLU A 77 -11.65 -22.80 6.55
C GLU A 77 -10.72 -23.68 5.70
N ASP A 78 -11.27 -24.59 4.90
CA ASP A 78 -10.49 -25.41 3.96
C ASP A 78 -9.76 -24.53 2.95
N ARG A 79 -10.45 -23.52 2.42
CA ARG A 79 -9.86 -22.50 1.55
C ARG A 79 -8.70 -21.77 2.22
N SER A 80 -8.81 -21.48 3.52
CA SER A 80 -7.75 -20.81 4.28
C SER A 80 -6.51 -21.71 4.40
N VAL A 81 -6.71 -22.99 4.65
CA VAL A 81 -5.63 -24.00 4.70
C VAL A 81 -4.95 -24.11 3.32
N GLU A 82 -5.74 -24.22 2.24
CA GLU A 82 -5.24 -24.29 0.86
C GLU A 82 -4.46 -23.03 0.47
N ALA A 83 -4.87 -21.87 0.99
CA ALA A 83 -4.16 -20.59 0.80
C ALA A 83 -2.89 -20.46 1.67
N GLY A 84 -2.57 -21.45 2.48
CA GLY A 84 -1.37 -21.49 3.31
C GLY A 84 -1.51 -20.84 4.68
N VAL A 85 -2.71 -20.49 5.14
CA VAL A 85 -2.92 -19.99 6.50
C VAL A 85 -2.61 -21.12 7.47
N PRO A 86 -1.73 -20.92 8.46
CA PRO A 86 -1.48 -21.94 9.50
C PRO A 86 -2.74 -22.27 10.29
N ASP A 87 -2.96 -23.52 10.68
CA ASP A 87 -4.17 -23.96 11.40
C ASP A 87 -4.52 -23.08 12.61
N ARG A 88 -3.50 -22.68 13.38
CA ARG A 88 -3.65 -21.80 14.54
C ARG A 88 -3.83 -20.31 14.17
N GLY A 89 -3.66 -19.98 12.90
CA GLY A 89 -3.78 -18.65 12.34
C GLY A 89 -5.15 -18.38 11.71
N ILE A 90 -6.02 -19.39 11.57
CA ILE A 90 -7.32 -19.20 10.92
C ILE A 90 -8.18 -18.26 11.78
N GLY A 91 -8.64 -17.18 11.14
CA GLY A 91 -9.59 -16.22 11.70
C GLY A 91 -11.03 -16.54 11.30
N CYS A 92 -11.93 -15.57 11.41
CA CYS A 92 -13.36 -15.76 11.10
C CYS A 92 -13.69 -15.69 9.60
N HIS A 93 -12.72 -15.35 8.76
CA HIS A 93 -12.82 -15.29 7.30
C HIS A 93 -11.44 -15.34 6.66
N LEU A 94 -11.42 -15.56 5.36
CA LEU A 94 -10.26 -15.41 4.50
C LEU A 94 -10.46 -14.22 3.57
N ALA A 95 -9.42 -13.41 3.36
CA ALA A 95 -9.43 -12.36 2.34
C ALA A 95 -8.21 -12.46 1.42
N MET A 96 -8.40 -11.98 0.17
CA MET A 96 -7.31 -11.74 -0.78
C MET A 96 -7.22 -10.24 -1.05
N ILE A 97 -6.05 -9.66 -0.87
CA ILE A 97 -5.80 -8.22 -0.98
C ILE A 97 -4.43 -8.00 -1.61
N GLY A 98 -4.34 -7.35 -2.78
CA GLY A 98 -3.07 -7.01 -3.42
C GLY A 98 -2.13 -8.19 -3.69
N GLY A 99 -2.69 -9.40 -3.80
CA GLY A 99 -1.93 -10.64 -3.97
C GLY A 99 -1.55 -11.33 -2.66
N TYR A 100 -1.85 -10.75 -1.51
CA TYR A 100 -1.63 -11.35 -0.20
C TYR A 100 -2.88 -12.05 0.33
N VAL A 101 -2.64 -13.08 1.13
CA VAL A 101 -3.67 -13.74 1.94
C VAL A 101 -3.77 -13.01 3.28
N VAL A 102 -4.98 -12.62 3.66
CA VAL A 102 -5.25 -12.00 4.97
C VAL A 102 -6.34 -12.80 5.68
N SER A 103 -6.04 -13.32 6.87
CA SER A 103 -6.99 -14.10 7.65
C SER A 103 -7.36 -13.37 8.95
N GLY A 104 -8.65 -13.30 9.25
CA GLY A 104 -9.17 -12.64 10.45
C GLY A 104 -9.26 -11.11 10.33
N LEU A 105 -9.56 -10.48 11.44
CA LEU A 105 -9.96 -9.06 11.53
C LEU A 105 -8.74 -8.12 11.61
N VAL A 106 -7.86 -8.18 10.62
CA VAL A 106 -6.62 -7.38 10.58
C VAL A 106 -6.96 -5.91 10.35
N PRO A 107 -6.43 -4.97 11.16
CA PRO A 107 -6.65 -3.53 10.98
C PRO A 107 -6.19 -3.01 9.61
N SER A 108 -6.92 -2.03 9.06
CA SER A 108 -6.65 -1.46 7.72
C SER A 108 -5.25 -0.86 7.61
N GLU A 109 -4.76 -0.19 8.65
CA GLU A 109 -3.43 0.41 8.68
C GLU A 109 -2.30 -0.64 8.57
N ILE A 110 -2.54 -1.86 9.06
CA ILE A 110 -1.59 -2.97 8.93
C ILE A 110 -1.64 -3.54 7.51
N ILE A 111 -2.83 -3.59 6.90
CA ILE A 111 -3.00 -4.00 5.51
C ILE A 111 -2.37 -2.97 4.56
N GLU A 112 -2.58 -1.68 4.78
CA GLU A 112 -1.97 -0.61 3.99
C GLU A 112 -0.44 -0.72 4.03
N ARG A 113 0.13 -0.90 5.23
CA ARG A 113 1.57 -1.13 5.39
C ARG A 113 2.05 -2.38 4.64
N LEU A 114 1.32 -3.48 4.69
CA LEU A 114 1.62 -4.69 3.92
C LEU A 114 1.68 -4.42 2.41
N LEU A 115 0.74 -3.64 1.91
CA LEU A 115 0.67 -3.27 0.50
C LEU A 115 1.78 -2.29 0.08
N GLU A 116 2.24 -1.45 1.00
CA GLU A 116 3.34 -0.51 0.77
C GLU A 116 4.71 -1.22 0.82
N GLU A 117 4.95 -2.02 1.84
CA GLU A 117 6.23 -2.71 2.08
C GLU A 117 6.48 -3.85 1.10
N ARG A 118 5.43 -4.50 0.60
CA ARG A 118 5.51 -5.63 -0.34
C ARG A 118 6.49 -6.73 0.08
N PRO A 119 6.46 -7.21 1.33
CA PRO A 119 7.38 -8.25 1.78
C PRO A 119 7.15 -9.58 1.05
N GLU A 120 8.20 -10.41 0.97
CA GLU A 120 8.14 -11.74 0.34
C GLU A 120 7.52 -12.79 1.28
N ILE A 121 6.23 -12.62 1.60
CA ILE A 121 5.43 -13.52 2.43
C ILE A 121 4.16 -13.95 1.68
N THR A 122 3.54 -15.04 2.11
CA THR A 122 2.23 -15.46 1.56
C THR A 122 1.12 -14.57 2.08
N GLY A 123 1.18 -14.18 3.35
CA GLY A 123 0.15 -13.34 3.93
C GLY A 123 0.34 -13.06 5.42
N ILE A 124 -0.71 -12.46 5.99
CA ILE A 124 -0.77 -12.12 7.42
C ILE A 124 -2.07 -12.64 8.04
N THR A 125 -2.04 -12.85 9.34
CA THR A 125 -3.21 -13.32 10.08
C THR A 125 -3.33 -12.69 11.46
N LEU A 126 -4.56 -12.37 11.85
CA LEU A 126 -4.97 -12.09 13.22
C LEU A 126 -5.81 -13.29 13.73
N PRO A 127 -5.23 -14.20 14.49
CA PRO A 127 -5.91 -15.42 14.94
C PRO A 127 -7.13 -15.14 15.81
N GLY A 128 -8.18 -15.91 15.61
CA GLY A 128 -9.40 -15.82 16.41
C GLY A 128 -10.22 -14.55 16.11
N MET A 129 -10.92 -14.05 17.14
CA MET A 129 -11.79 -12.88 17.08
C MET A 129 -11.58 -12.00 18.33
N PRO A 130 -10.45 -11.29 18.43
CA PRO A 130 -10.20 -10.40 19.57
C PRO A 130 -11.29 -9.34 19.69
N ALA A 131 -11.83 -9.14 20.90
CA ALA A 131 -12.95 -8.22 21.12
C ALA A 131 -12.66 -6.75 20.77
N ASN A 132 -11.38 -6.41 20.69
CA ASN A 132 -10.89 -5.07 20.32
C ASN A 132 -10.46 -4.94 18.85
N ALA A 133 -10.69 -5.97 18.03
CA ALA A 133 -10.41 -5.93 16.60
C ALA A 133 -11.55 -5.25 15.82
N PRO A 134 -11.25 -4.67 14.64
CA PRO A 134 -12.28 -4.13 13.74
C PRO A 134 -13.31 -5.21 13.36
N GLY A 135 -14.59 -4.86 13.37
CA GLY A 135 -15.68 -5.82 13.14
C GLY A 135 -16.19 -6.51 14.42
N MET A 136 -15.37 -6.61 15.48
CA MET A 136 -15.81 -6.95 16.83
C MET A 136 -16.10 -5.68 17.63
N ALA A 137 -15.31 -4.64 17.44
CA ALA A 137 -15.55 -3.28 17.90
C ALA A 137 -15.71 -2.35 16.68
N ALA A 138 -16.28 -1.16 16.90
CA ALA A 138 -16.41 -0.14 15.84
C ALA A 138 -15.04 0.28 15.28
N GLU A 139 -14.05 0.36 16.17
CA GLU A 139 -12.66 0.66 15.85
C GLU A 139 -11.72 -0.22 16.68
N LYS A 140 -10.50 -0.43 16.15
CA LYS A 140 -9.44 -1.08 16.91
C LYS A 140 -9.13 -0.30 18.18
N SER A 141 -8.87 -0.99 19.27
CA SER A 141 -8.37 -0.41 20.50
C SER A 141 -7.33 -1.30 21.16
N GLY A 142 -6.29 -0.69 21.75
CA GLY A 142 -5.19 -1.43 22.35
C GLY A 142 -4.36 -2.21 21.32
N THR A 143 -3.61 -3.20 21.79
CA THR A 143 -2.66 -3.98 20.99
C THR A 143 -3.32 -5.19 20.35
N LEU A 144 -3.05 -5.40 19.07
CA LEU A 144 -3.39 -6.59 18.31
C LEU A 144 -2.12 -7.21 17.72
N ARG A 145 -1.89 -8.48 17.96
CA ARG A 145 -0.72 -9.17 17.43
C ARG A 145 -1.07 -9.87 16.13
N VAL A 146 -0.52 -9.37 15.03
CA VAL A 146 -0.65 -9.92 13.69
C VAL A 146 0.59 -10.71 13.34
N TYR A 147 0.41 -11.89 12.75
CA TYR A 147 1.49 -12.77 12.33
C TYR A 147 1.61 -12.78 10.81
N SER A 148 2.84 -12.86 10.32
CA SER A 148 3.13 -13.21 8.94
C SER A 148 3.26 -14.72 8.78
N PHE A 149 3.00 -15.22 7.58
CA PHE A 149 3.27 -16.60 7.20
C PHE A 149 3.71 -16.69 5.73
N GLY A 150 4.52 -17.67 5.42
CA GLY A 150 5.07 -17.85 4.08
C GLY A 150 6.20 -18.86 4.04
N PRO A 151 7.05 -18.84 3.00
CA PRO A 151 8.13 -19.80 2.80
C PRO A 151 9.11 -19.90 3.98
N ASP A 152 9.35 -18.78 4.67
CA ASP A 152 10.26 -18.72 5.84
C ASP A 152 9.59 -19.10 7.17
N GLY A 153 8.32 -19.54 7.12
CA GLY A 153 7.55 -19.93 8.30
C GLY A 153 6.64 -18.82 8.83
N VAL A 154 6.40 -18.85 10.15
CA VAL A 154 5.50 -17.92 10.85
C VAL A 154 6.32 -16.99 11.73
N GLY A 155 6.04 -15.68 11.63
CA GLY A 155 6.67 -14.64 12.44
C GLY A 155 5.67 -13.62 12.97
N VAL A 156 6.08 -12.74 13.87
CA VAL A 156 5.27 -11.56 14.25
C VAL A 156 5.47 -10.50 13.17
N TYR A 157 4.37 -10.07 12.54
CA TYR A 157 4.36 -8.99 11.56
C TYR A 157 4.14 -7.64 12.24
N SER A 158 3.19 -7.58 13.16
CA SER A 158 2.85 -6.36 13.90
C SER A 158 2.37 -6.72 15.32
N ASP A 159 2.64 -5.84 16.28
CA ASP A 159 2.18 -5.95 17.68
C ASP A 159 1.80 -4.54 18.18
N GLU A 160 0.70 -3.99 17.64
CA GLU A 160 0.24 -2.61 17.84
C GLU A 160 -1.28 -2.45 17.91
#